data_43f7192a86271eb75ebdacd4c151fdc4
#
_entry.id   43f7192a86271eb75ebdacd4c151fdc4
#
_cell.length_a   1.000
_cell.length_b   1.000
_cell.length_c   1.000
_cell.angle_alpha   90.00
_cell.angle_beta   90.00
_cell.angle_gamma   90.00
#
_symmetry.space_group_name_H-M   'P 1'
#
loop_
_entity.id
_entity.type
_entity.pdbx_description
1 polymer ?
#
loop_
_entity_poly.entity_id
_entity_poly.type
_entity_poly.pdbx_seq_one_letter_code
_entity_poly.pdbx_strand_id
1 'polypeptide(L)' 'MDNNKIGKFITSRRKEKGLTQQELGDRLFVTDKAVSKWERGLSLPDITLLEKLAIQLDVDVSEILCGEQGKKEKI' A
#
# COMPACT_ATOMS: atom_id res chain seq x y z
N MET A 1 -8.64 11.13 5.78
CA MET A 1 -7.86 9.90 5.58
C MET A 1 -6.95 9.70 6.78
N ASP A 2 -6.80 8.46 7.20
CA ASP A 2 -5.97 8.11 8.33
C ASP A 2 -4.67 7.49 7.83
N ASN A 3 -3.60 8.26 7.84
CA ASN A 3 -2.32 7.80 7.31
C ASN A 3 -1.80 6.56 8.04
N ASN A 4 -2.05 6.46 9.33
CA ASN A 4 -1.62 5.27 10.08
C ASN A 4 -2.38 4.03 9.63
N LYS A 5 -3.66 4.16 9.40
CA LYS A 5 -4.49 3.06 8.95
C LYS A 5 -4.07 2.63 7.54
N ILE A 6 -3.81 3.61 6.68
CA ILE A 6 -3.31 3.33 5.33
C ILE A 6 -1.99 2.60 5.39
N GLY A 7 -1.09 3.08 6.24
CA GLY A 7 0.23 2.46 6.37
C GLY A 7 0.16 1.02 6.84
N LYS A 8 -0.70 0.75 7.82
CA LYS A 8 -0.87 -0.62 8.31
C LYS A 8 -1.47 -1.52 7.23
N PHE A 9 -2.37 -0.98 6.42
CA PHE A 9 -2.94 -1.74 5.33
C PHE A 9 -1.86 -2.10 4.30
N ILE A 10 -1.02 -1.13 3.94
CA ILE A 10 0.07 -1.39 3.00
C ILE A 10 0.99 -2.47 3.55
N THR A 11 1.36 -2.36 4.83
CA THR A 11 2.22 -3.36 5.47
C THR A 11 1.60 -4.75 5.39
N SER A 12 0.34 -4.85 5.74
CA SER A 12 -0.37 -6.12 5.78
C SER A 12 -0.41 -6.76 4.39
N ARG A 13 -0.78 -5.99 3.39
CA ARG A 13 -0.87 -6.50 2.03
C ARG A 13 0.50 -6.89 1.48
N ARG A 14 1.51 -6.05 1.78
CA ARG A 14 2.87 -6.36 1.37
C ARG A 14 3.32 -7.71 1.91
N LYS A 15 3.08 -7.93 3.19
CA LYS A 15 3.48 -9.18 3.83
C LYS A 15 2.71 -10.37 3.28
N GLU A 16 1.43 -10.16 2.99
CA GLU A 16 0.64 -11.23 2.36
C GLU A 16 1.17 -11.62 1.00
N LYS A 17 1.73 -10.66 0.28
CA LYS A 17 2.35 -10.93 -1.01
C LYS A 17 3.77 -11.47 -0.89
N GLY A 18 4.28 -11.60 0.33
CA GLY A 18 5.61 -12.12 0.55
C GLY A 18 6.73 -11.18 0.14
N LEU A 19 6.47 -9.88 0.15
CA LEU A 19 7.44 -8.89 -0.29
C LEU A 19 8.07 -8.18 0.89
N THR A 20 9.38 -7.91 0.78
CA THR A 20 10.05 -7.01 1.72
C THR A 20 9.77 -5.57 1.28
N GLN A 21 10.08 -4.62 2.16
CA GLN A 21 9.96 -3.21 1.80
C GLN A 21 10.84 -2.87 0.60
N GLN A 22 12.03 -3.46 0.56
CA GLN A 22 12.96 -3.22 -0.55
C GLN A 22 12.40 -3.77 -1.85
N GLU A 23 11.86 -5.00 -1.81
CA GLU A 23 11.30 -5.61 -3.01
C GLU A 23 10.12 -4.79 -3.54
N LEU A 24 9.25 -4.34 -2.66
CA LEU A 24 8.14 -3.50 -3.09
C LEU A 24 8.65 -2.19 -3.67
N GLY A 25 9.64 -1.57 -3.01
CA GLY A 25 10.24 -0.35 -3.53
C GLY A 25 10.83 -0.55 -4.92
N ASP A 26 11.54 -1.66 -5.11
CA ASP A 26 12.15 -1.96 -6.41
C ASP A 26 11.09 -2.06 -7.50
N ARG A 27 9.96 -2.67 -7.20
CA ARG A 27 8.88 -2.81 -8.18
C ARG A 27 8.25 -1.48 -8.55
N LEU A 28 8.32 -0.51 -7.64
CA LEU A 28 7.73 0.80 -7.84
C LEU A 28 8.78 1.85 -8.23
N PHE A 29 10.04 1.42 -8.35
CA PHE A 29 11.16 2.33 -8.67
C PHE A 29 11.33 3.42 -7.62
N VAL A 30 11.14 3.05 -6.36
CA VAL A 30 11.37 3.93 -5.21
C VAL A 30 12.24 3.19 -4.21
N THR A 31 12.68 3.89 -3.17
CA THR A 31 13.53 3.28 -2.15
C THR A 31 12.69 2.56 -1.10
N ASP A 32 13.35 1.65 -0.37
CA ASP A 32 12.71 1.01 0.78
C ASP A 32 12.35 2.04 1.84
N LYS A 33 13.11 3.13 1.92
CA LYS A 33 12.81 4.20 2.88
C LYS A 33 11.49 4.87 2.56
N ALA A 34 11.19 5.05 1.27
CA ALA A 34 9.91 5.62 0.88
C ALA A 34 8.77 4.69 1.32
N VAL A 35 8.90 3.39 1.05
CA VAL A 35 7.90 2.40 1.48
C VAL A 35 7.74 2.44 2.99
N SER A 36 8.85 2.49 3.72
CA SER A 36 8.83 2.54 5.18
C SER A 36 8.05 3.76 5.67
N LYS A 37 8.26 4.92 5.05
CA LYS A 37 7.54 6.12 5.46
C LYS A 37 6.03 5.96 5.25
N TRP A 38 5.63 5.37 4.12
CA TRP A 38 4.21 5.11 3.89
C TRP A 38 3.64 4.22 4.98
N GLU A 39 4.38 3.14 5.31
CA GLU A 39 3.88 2.15 6.27
C GLU A 39 3.81 2.69 7.68
N ARG A 40 4.65 3.69 7.99
CA ARG A 40 4.62 4.33 9.31
C ARG A 40 3.68 5.52 9.38
N GLY A 41 2.99 5.81 8.28
CA GLY A 41 2.03 6.91 8.26
C GLY A 41 2.66 8.28 8.17
N LEU A 42 3.94 8.36 7.78
CA LEU A 42 4.65 9.63 7.71
C LEU A 42 4.44 10.36 6.40
N SER A 43 4.08 9.64 5.35
CA SER A 43 3.79 10.22 4.05
C SER A 43 2.91 9.26 3.26
N LEU A 44 2.38 9.74 2.16
CA LEU A 44 1.59 8.93 1.25
C LEU A 44 2.24 8.92 -0.13
N PRO A 45 2.08 7.83 -0.89
CA PRO A 45 2.51 7.84 -2.29
C PRO A 45 1.69 8.87 -3.07
N ASP A 46 2.29 9.44 -4.11
CA ASP A 46 1.50 10.31 -4.99
C ASP A 46 0.52 9.46 -5.81
N ILE A 47 -0.35 10.14 -6.55
CA ILE A 47 -1.45 9.44 -7.23
C ILE A 47 -0.94 8.41 -8.23
N THR A 48 0.14 8.72 -8.94
CA THR A 48 0.70 7.78 -9.92
C THR A 48 1.25 6.55 -9.22
N LEU A 49 1.94 6.75 -8.10
CA LEU A 49 2.48 5.64 -7.33
C LEU A 49 1.36 4.84 -6.67
N LEU A 50 0.28 5.50 -6.25
CA LEU A 50 -0.86 4.78 -5.68
C LEU A 50 -1.43 3.77 -6.65
N GLU A 51 -1.55 4.15 -7.92
CA GLU A 51 -2.07 3.23 -8.93
C GLU A 51 -1.15 2.03 -9.09
N LYS A 52 0.15 2.28 -9.15
CA LYS A 52 1.12 1.19 -9.29
C LYS A 52 1.16 0.32 -8.03
N LEU A 53 1.08 0.95 -6.87
CA LEU A 53 1.07 0.24 -5.61
C LEU A 53 -0.14 -0.69 -5.51
N ALA A 54 -1.30 -0.20 -5.94
CA ALA A 54 -2.53 -0.99 -5.92
C ALA A 54 -2.36 -2.25 -6.76
N ILE A 55 -1.74 -2.12 -7.93
CA ILE A 55 -1.48 -3.27 -8.79
C ILE A 55 -0.57 -4.27 -8.09
N GLN A 56 0.51 -3.79 -7.49
CA GLN A 56 1.47 -4.67 -6.81
C GLN A 56 0.86 -5.37 -5.61
N LEU A 57 -0.05 -4.71 -4.91
CA LEU A 57 -0.68 -5.28 -3.72
C LEU A 57 -1.99 -6.01 -4.05
N ASP A 58 -2.40 -5.99 -5.31
CA ASP A 58 -3.62 -6.66 -5.77
C ASP A 58 -4.86 -6.14 -5.05
N VAL A 59 -4.97 -4.83 -4.99
CA VAL A 59 -6.11 -4.14 -4.38
C VAL A 59 -6.47 -2.93 -5.23
N ASP A 60 -7.59 -2.30 -4.91
CA ASP A 60 -7.98 -1.05 -5.54
C ASP A 60 -7.35 0.14 -4.82
N VAL A 61 -7.16 1.24 -5.53
CA VAL A 61 -6.68 2.47 -4.91
C VAL A 61 -7.62 2.88 -3.78
N SER A 62 -8.93 2.73 -3.98
CA SER A 62 -9.89 3.10 -2.94
C SER A 62 -9.69 2.29 -1.67
N GLU A 63 -9.30 1.02 -1.80
CA GLU A 63 -9.03 0.19 -0.62
C GLU A 63 -7.82 0.70 0.13
N ILE A 64 -6.79 1.13 -0.60
CA ILE A 64 -5.61 1.71 0.06
C ILE A 64 -6.00 2.97 0.82
N LEU A 65 -6.75 3.85 0.18
CA LEU A 65 -7.12 5.12 0.80
C LEU A 65 -8.05 4.94 2.00
N CYS A 66 -8.87 3.89 1.97
CA CYS A 66 -9.71 3.55 3.12
C CYS A 66 -8.93 2.83 4.21
N GLY A 67 -7.80 2.23 3.84
CA GLY A 67 -6.98 1.50 4.79
C GLY A 67 -7.55 0.14 5.16
N GLU A 68 -8.40 -0.43 4.31
CA GLU A 68 -8.96 -1.76 4.55
C GLU A 68 -9.49 -2.32 3.25
N GLN A 69 -9.47 -3.64 3.16
CA GLN A 69 -10.00 -4.30 1.99
C GLN A 69 -11.50 -4.08 1.89
N GLY A 70 -11.94 -3.85 0.65
CA GLY A 70 -13.36 -3.71 0.40
C GLY A 70 -14.08 -5.01 0.67
N LYS A 71 -15.30 -4.90 1.15
CA LYS A 71 -16.11 -6.07 1.40
C LYS A 71 -16.79 -6.47 0.11
N LYS A 72 -16.63 -7.73 -0.24
CA LYS A 72 -17.36 -8.27 -1.38
C LYS A 72 -18.77 -8.53 -0.96
N GLU A 73 -19.69 -7.96 -1.68
CA GLU A 73 -21.09 -8.20 -1.38
C GLU A 73 -21.45 -9.63 -1.77
N LYS A 74 -22.15 -10.28 -0.89
CA LYS A 74 -22.71 -11.58 -1.18
C LYS A 74 -24.12 -11.37 -1.65
N ILE A 75 -24.35 -11.69 -2.87
CA ILE A 75 -25.68 -11.50 -3.44
C ILE A 75 -26.41 -12.82 -3.40
#